data_f3171f8cd97987ebc40dda3223fad620
#
_entry.id   f3171f8cd97987ebc40dda3223fad620
#
_cell.length_a   1.000
_cell.length_b   1.000
_cell.length_c   1.000
_cell.angle_alpha   90.00
_cell.angle_beta   90.00
_cell.angle_gamma   90.00
#
_symmetry.space_group_name_H-M   'P 1'
#
loop_
_entity.id
_entity.type
_entity.pdbx_description
1 polymer ?
#
loop_
_entity_poly.entity_id
_entity_poly.type
_entity_poly.pdbx_seq_one_letter_code
_entity_poly.pdbx_strand_id
1 'polypeptide(L)'
;MKGLAKALYPLPVQLCQFHQMLTVRHYITQDPDIEASRALLDLVNSITKMDKESFIGAFNEWYDKYQDVLNERVHDKRIKKTPPFMRPRLRSAYFSVKRNMPLLWTFYNRPELGLPNTNNALEGLFSELKTKVRVHSGISKEHRKKLLDELMKRHY
;
A
#
# COMPACT_ATOMS: atom_id res chain seq x y z
N MET A 1 10.08 0.51 1.98
CA MET A 1 9.37 0.67 3.29
C MET A 1 10.01 -0.03 4.48
N LYS A 2 10.68 -1.19 4.32
CA LYS A 2 11.41 -1.83 5.45
C LYS A 2 12.41 -0.88 6.14
N GLY A 3 13.08 0.00 5.39
CA GLY A 3 14.01 0.98 5.95
C GLY A 3 13.35 2.03 6.84
N LEU A 4 12.18 2.56 6.42
CA LEU A 4 11.46 3.57 7.20
C LEU A 4 10.94 2.98 8.51
N ALA A 5 10.29 1.82 8.47
CA ALA A 5 9.77 1.15 9.67
C ALA A 5 10.91 0.80 10.66
N LYS A 6 12.09 0.40 10.14
CA LYS A 6 13.28 0.16 10.98
C LYS A 6 13.83 1.45 11.59
N ALA A 7 13.88 2.53 10.81
CA ALA A 7 14.40 3.82 11.26
C ALA A 7 13.50 4.49 12.32
N LEU A 8 12.19 4.24 12.25
CA LEU A 8 11.19 4.80 13.18
C LEU A 8 10.91 3.91 14.40
N TYR A 9 11.52 2.71 14.47
CA TYR A 9 11.32 1.84 15.64
C TYR A 9 11.74 2.55 16.95
N PRO A 10 10.93 2.51 18.03
CA PRO A 10 9.75 1.68 18.25
C PRO A 10 8.41 2.33 17.87
N LEU A 11 8.40 3.42 17.13
CA LEU A 11 7.16 4.10 16.75
C LEU A 11 6.29 3.21 15.85
N PRO A 12 4.96 3.17 16.09
CA PRO A 12 4.04 2.44 15.24
C PRO A 12 3.97 3.07 13.84
N VAL A 13 3.98 2.24 12.82
CA VAL A 13 3.88 2.67 11.41
C VAL A 13 2.55 2.20 10.85
N GLN A 14 1.76 3.13 10.32
CA GLN A 14 0.52 2.88 9.60
C GLN A 14 0.76 2.97 8.09
N LEU A 15 0.33 1.97 7.33
CA LEU A 15 0.20 2.06 5.88
C LEU A 15 -1.22 2.47 5.50
N CYS A 16 -1.31 3.40 4.55
CA CYS A 16 -2.58 3.84 4.01
C CYS A 16 -3.26 2.71 3.23
N GLN A 17 -4.49 2.33 3.63
CA GLN A 17 -5.29 1.33 2.95
C GLN A 17 -5.61 1.75 1.51
N PHE A 18 -5.89 3.04 1.27
CA PHE A 18 -6.13 3.55 -0.08
C PHE A 18 -4.92 3.36 -1.02
N HIS A 19 -3.70 3.65 -0.53
CA HIS A 19 -2.49 3.40 -1.33
C HIS A 19 -2.22 1.92 -1.57
N GLN A 20 -2.63 1.04 -0.66
CA GLN A 20 -2.57 -0.40 -0.91
C GLN A 20 -3.54 -0.81 -2.03
N MET A 21 -4.75 -0.26 -2.06
CA MET A 21 -5.69 -0.45 -3.18
C MET A 21 -5.07 -0.01 -4.51
N LEU A 22 -4.49 1.20 -4.57
CA LEU A 22 -3.83 1.72 -5.77
C LEU A 22 -2.65 0.82 -6.20
N THR A 23 -1.88 0.30 -5.26
CA THR A 23 -0.78 -0.62 -5.54
C THR A 23 -1.28 -1.90 -6.19
N VAL A 24 -2.36 -2.49 -5.70
CA VAL A 24 -2.96 -3.69 -6.31
C VAL A 24 -3.53 -3.37 -7.69
N ARG A 25 -4.23 -2.25 -7.85
CA ARG A 25 -4.73 -1.78 -9.15
C ARG A 25 -3.61 -1.56 -10.18
N HIS A 26 -2.44 -1.13 -9.73
CA HIS A 26 -1.27 -1.00 -10.60
C HIS A 26 -0.74 -2.36 -11.10
N TYR A 27 -0.81 -3.38 -10.28
CA TYR A 27 -0.43 -4.74 -10.68
C TYR A 27 -1.50 -5.44 -11.52
N ILE A 28 -2.77 -5.22 -11.17
CA ILE A 28 -3.93 -5.84 -11.82
C ILE A 28 -4.67 -4.75 -12.61
N THR A 29 -4.91 -4.98 -13.89
CA THR A 29 -5.69 -4.05 -14.74
C THR A 29 -7.12 -3.90 -14.20
N GLN A 30 -7.82 -2.82 -14.61
CA GLN A 30 -9.21 -2.57 -14.19
C GLN A 30 -10.19 -3.62 -14.73
N ASP A 31 -9.87 -4.25 -15.85
CA ASP A 31 -10.61 -5.37 -16.45
C ASP A 31 -9.67 -6.59 -16.58
N PRO A 32 -9.48 -7.34 -15.51
CA PRO A 32 -8.59 -8.49 -15.52
C PRO A 32 -9.23 -9.70 -16.19
N ASP A 33 -8.44 -10.39 -17.02
CA ASP A 33 -8.87 -11.54 -17.84
C ASP A 33 -9.33 -12.73 -17.02
N ILE A 34 -8.84 -12.90 -15.79
CA ILE A 34 -9.07 -14.08 -14.97
C ILE A 34 -9.85 -13.76 -13.70
N GLU A 35 -10.69 -14.72 -13.29
CA GLU A 35 -11.50 -14.63 -12.08
C GLU A 35 -10.67 -14.34 -10.81
N ALA A 36 -9.54 -15.01 -10.65
CA ALA A 36 -8.65 -14.77 -9.51
C ALA A 36 -8.20 -13.31 -9.37
N SER A 37 -7.89 -12.65 -10.50
CA SER A 37 -7.50 -11.24 -10.51
C SER A 37 -8.67 -10.32 -10.17
N ARG A 38 -9.86 -10.58 -10.72
CA ARG A 38 -11.09 -9.84 -10.40
C ARG A 38 -11.42 -9.95 -8.92
N ALA A 39 -11.47 -11.17 -8.41
CA ALA A 39 -11.81 -11.44 -7.01
C ALA A 39 -10.82 -10.77 -6.04
N LEU A 40 -9.51 -10.76 -6.34
CA LEU A 40 -8.52 -10.06 -5.51
C LEU A 40 -8.71 -8.54 -5.57
N LEU A 41 -9.01 -8.01 -6.74
CA LEU A 41 -9.24 -6.58 -6.93
C LEU A 41 -10.48 -6.10 -6.16
N ASP A 42 -11.58 -6.85 -6.24
CA ASP A 42 -12.82 -6.55 -5.52
C ASP A 42 -12.63 -6.62 -4.01
N LEU A 43 -11.95 -7.66 -3.52
CA LEU A 43 -11.61 -7.79 -2.12
C LEU A 43 -10.78 -6.62 -1.62
N VAL A 44 -9.73 -6.24 -2.35
CA VAL A 44 -8.87 -5.12 -1.93
C VAL A 44 -9.60 -3.78 -2.04
N ASN A 45 -10.52 -3.61 -2.98
CA ASN A 45 -11.35 -2.41 -3.07
C ASN A 45 -12.32 -2.26 -1.88
N SER A 46 -12.66 -3.33 -1.19
CA SER A 46 -13.51 -3.30 0.01
C SER A 46 -12.75 -3.09 1.32
N ILE A 47 -11.41 -3.04 1.32
CA ILE A 47 -10.58 -3.00 2.54
C ILE A 47 -10.93 -1.86 3.50
N THR A 48 -11.34 -0.70 2.98
CA THR A 48 -11.72 0.46 3.82
C THR A 48 -13.09 0.34 4.44
N LYS A 49 -13.90 -0.63 3.99
CA LYS A 49 -15.29 -0.85 4.42
C LYS A 49 -15.45 -2.12 5.27
N MET A 50 -14.43 -2.93 5.36
CA MET A 50 -14.42 -4.18 6.13
C MET A 50 -13.67 -3.98 7.44
N ASP A 51 -14.04 -4.76 8.45
CA ASP A 51 -13.22 -4.93 9.65
C ASP A 51 -11.99 -5.80 9.34
N LYS A 52 -11.03 -5.78 10.26
CA LYS A 52 -9.76 -6.47 10.09
C LYS A 52 -9.91 -7.99 9.94
N GLU A 53 -10.71 -8.58 10.81
CA GLU A 53 -10.91 -10.03 10.90
C GLU A 53 -11.60 -10.56 9.66
N SER A 54 -12.68 -9.91 9.23
CA SER A 54 -13.40 -10.24 8.00
C SER A 54 -12.52 -10.12 6.75
N PHE A 55 -11.69 -9.05 6.66
CA PHE A 55 -10.78 -8.90 5.53
C PHE A 55 -9.71 -9.99 5.50
N ILE A 56 -9.11 -10.32 6.65
CA ILE A 56 -8.08 -11.39 6.74
C ILE A 56 -8.71 -12.74 6.39
N GLY A 57 -9.91 -13.05 6.88
CA GLY A 57 -10.65 -14.26 6.53
C GLY A 57 -10.86 -14.39 5.04
N ALA A 58 -11.46 -13.37 4.41
CA ALA A 58 -11.72 -13.35 2.97
C ALA A 58 -10.41 -13.41 2.14
N PHE A 59 -9.31 -12.80 2.63
CA PHE A 59 -8.02 -12.87 1.96
C PHE A 59 -7.39 -14.27 2.01
N ASN A 60 -7.58 -15.00 3.11
CA ASN A 60 -7.14 -16.39 3.23
C ASN A 60 -8.00 -17.32 2.36
N GLU A 61 -9.32 -17.17 2.37
CA GLU A 61 -10.24 -17.91 1.48
C GLU A 61 -9.90 -17.70 0.01
N TRP A 62 -9.58 -16.44 -0.37
CA TRP A 62 -9.10 -16.15 -1.72
C TRP A 62 -7.82 -16.94 -2.04
N TYR A 63 -6.86 -16.99 -1.11
CA TYR A 63 -5.61 -17.73 -1.31
C TYR A 63 -5.88 -19.22 -1.46
N ASP A 64 -6.68 -19.80 -0.58
CA ASP A 64 -7.01 -21.23 -0.61
C ASP A 64 -7.67 -21.63 -1.94
N LYS A 65 -8.53 -20.76 -2.48
CA LYS A 65 -9.20 -20.97 -3.77
C LYS A 65 -8.25 -20.82 -4.98
N TYR A 66 -7.30 -19.91 -4.94
CA TYR A 66 -6.53 -19.51 -6.13
C TYR A 66 -5.00 -19.74 -6.01
N GLN A 67 -4.53 -20.47 -5.00
CA GLN A 67 -3.10 -20.74 -4.81
C GLN A 67 -2.45 -21.45 -6.00
N ASP A 68 -3.17 -22.34 -6.68
CA ASP A 68 -2.67 -23.03 -7.86
C ASP A 68 -2.43 -22.05 -9.02
N VAL A 69 -3.35 -21.12 -9.23
CA VAL A 69 -3.19 -20.03 -10.22
C VAL A 69 -1.99 -19.14 -9.92
N LEU A 70 -1.73 -18.85 -8.63
CA LEU A 70 -0.56 -18.07 -8.20
C LEU A 70 0.76 -18.82 -8.44
N ASN A 71 0.75 -20.16 -8.32
CA ASN A 71 1.96 -20.98 -8.40
C ASN A 71 2.17 -21.59 -9.78
N GLU A 72 1.23 -21.39 -10.70
CA GLU A 72 1.32 -21.82 -12.09
C GLU A 72 2.59 -21.25 -12.75
N ARG A 73 3.34 -22.13 -13.44
CA ARG A 73 4.56 -21.76 -14.15
C ARG A 73 4.42 -21.98 -15.64
N VAL A 74 5.19 -21.21 -16.40
CA VAL A 74 5.23 -21.37 -17.85
C VAL A 74 5.79 -22.73 -18.23
N HIS A 75 5.03 -23.51 -19.00
CA HIS A 75 5.47 -24.81 -19.54
C HIS A 75 6.15 -24.60 -20.92
N ASP A 76 7.45 -24.26 -20.91
CA ASP A 76 8.23 -24.16 -22.14
C ASP A 76 9.49 -25.04 -22.02
N LYS A 77 9.56 -26.09 -22.86
CA LYS A 77 10.69 -27.02 -22.89
C LYS A 77 12.04 -26.37 -23.22
N ARG A 78 12.05 -25.14 -23.77
CA ARG A 78 13.26 -24.39 -24.08
C ARG A 78 13.87 -23.72 -22.84
N ILE A 79 13.12 -23.60 -21.75
CA ILE A 79 13.59 -22.96 -20.52
C ILE A 79 14.42 -23.96 -19.74
N LYS A 80 15.75 -23.81 -19.79
CA LYS A 80 16.71 -24.67 -19.08
C LYS A 80 16.82 -24.39 -17.57
N LYS A 81 16.31 -23.23 -17.10
CA LYS A 81 16.26 -22.83 -15.70
C LYS A 81 14.86 -22.97 -15.14
N THR A 82 14.69 -22.67 -13.84
CA THR A 82 13.35 -22.63 -13.22
C THR A 82 12.40 -21.74 -14.02
N PRO A 83 11.29 -22.31 -14.56
CA PRO A 83 10.35 -21.53 -15.36
C PRO A 83 9.78 -20.36 -14.58
N PRO A 84 9.54 -19.20 -15.20
CA PRO A 84 8.88 -18.07 -14.55
C PRO A 84 7.44 -18.40 -14.21
N PHE A 85 6.87 -17.65 -13.26
CA PHE A 85 5.44 -17.77 -12.96
C PHE A 85 4.61 -17.28 -14.16
N MET A 86 3.51 -17.96 -14.44
CA MET A 86 2.58 -17.62 -15.51
C MET A 86 1.97 -16.23 -15.28
N ARG A 87 1.70 -15.89 -14.00
CA ARG A 87 0.99 -14.67 -13.61
C ARG A 87 1.79 -13.84 -12.59
N PRO A 88 2.93 -13.27 -12.98
CA PRO A 88 3.82 -12.56 -12.06
C PRO A 88 3.18 -11.31 -11.45
N ARG A 89 2.30 -10.62 -12.17
CA ARG A 89 1.59 -9.43 -11.69
C ARG A 89 0.58 -9.77 -10.61
N LEU A 90 -0.27 -10.78 -10.81
CA LEU A 90 -1.21 -11.26 -9.78
C LEU A 90 -0.46 -11.69 -8.52
N ARG A 91 0.63 -12.43 -8.71
CA ARG A 91 1.49 -12.85 -7.61
C ARG A 91 2.07 -11.64 -6.85
N SER A 92 2.53 -10.61 -7.55
CA SER A 92 3.04 -9.37 -6.94
C SER A 92 1.96 -8.63 -6.18
N ALA A 93 0.74 -8.56 -6.71
CA ALA A 93 -0.42 -7.97 -6.04
C ALA A 93 -0.71 -8.69 -4.71
N TYR A 94 -0.87 -10.00 -4.75
CA TYR A 94 -1.13 -10.82 -3.56
C TYR A 94 -0.05 -10.65 -2.49
N PHE A 95 1.23 -10.83 -2.85
CA PHE A 95 2.32 -10.70 -1.89
C PHE A 95 2.53 -9.28 -1.39
N SER A 96 2.14 -8.26 -2.14
CA SER A 96 2.11 -6.88 -1.67
C SER A 96 1.12 -6.73 -0.51
N VAL A 97 -0.11 -7.22 -0.65
CA VAL A 97 -1.12 -7.20 0.41
C VAL A 97 -0.64 -8.01 1.61
N LYS A 98 -0.24 -9.27 1.40
CA LYS A 98 0.21 -10.19 2.47
C LYS A 98 1.33 -9.58 3.31
N ARG A 99 2.34 -9.00 2.66
CA ARG A 99 3.48 -8.38 3.33
C ARG A 99 3.13 -7.13 4.12
N ASN A 100 2.18 -6.34 3.61
CA ASN A 100 1.79 -5.07 4.19
C ASN A 100 0.66 -5.22 5.23
N MET A 101 -0.01 -6.39 5.28
CA MET A 101 -1.15 -6.66 6.14
C MET A 101 -0.97 -6.19 7.60
N PRO A 102 0.16 -6.48 8.28
CA PRO A 102 0.33 -6.06 9.68
C PRO A 102 0.31 -4.54 9.87
N LEU A 103 0.69 -3.78 8.83
CA LEU A 103 0.79 -2.32 8.87
C LEU A 103 -0.46 -1.61 8.35
N LEU A 104 -1.36 -2.33 7.68
CA LEU A 104 -2.62 -1.78 7.17
C LEU A 104 -3.69 -1.60 8.26
N TRP A 105 -3.48 -2.21 9.43
CA TRP A 105 -4.43 -2.24 10.53
C TRP A 105 -3.84 -1.68 11.84
N THR A 106 -2.78 -0.87 11.75
CA THR A 106 -2.16 -0.24 12.93
C THR A 106 -3.18 0.65 13.65
N PHE A 107 -4.01 1.41 12.93
CA PHE A 107 -5.06 2.25 13.49
C PHE A 107 -6.08 1.44 14.31
N TYR A 108 -6.39 0.23 13.87
CA TYR A 108 -7.32 -0.68 14.56
C TYR A 108 -6.70 -1.28 15.82
N ASN A 109 -5.41 -1.63 15.76
CA ASN A 109 -4.67 -2.22 16.87
C ASN A 109 -4.24 -1.19 17.94
N ARG A 110 -4.33 0.11 17.62
CA ARG A 110 -3.87 1.25 18.45
C ARG A 110 -4.90 2.37 18.41
N PRO A 111 -6.15 2.11 18.92
CA PRO A 111 -7.22 3.09 18.88
C PRO A 111 -6.89 4.36 19.67
N GLU A 112 -6.05 4.23 20.71
CA GLU A 112 -5.57 5.35 21.52
C GLU A 112 -4.80 6.41 20.75
N LEU A 113 -4.25 6.07 19.58
CA LEU A 113 -3.51 7.01 18.73
C LEU A 113 -4.40 7.84 17.80
N GLY A 114 -5.70 7.53 17.71
CA GLY A 114 -6.64 8.22 16.83
C GLY A 114 -6.24 8.24 15.35
N LEU A 115 -5.46 7.24 14.90
CA LEU A 115 -4.96 7.18 13.52
C LEU A 115 -6.09 6.88 12.54
N PRO A 116 -6.21 7.62 11.43
CA PRO A 116 -7.15 7.28 10.37
C PRO A 116 -6.65 6.07 9.55
N ASN A 117 -7.55 5.35 8.91
CA ASN A 117 -7.22 4.24 8.01
C ASN A 117 -6.60 4.70 6.67
N THR A 118 -6.71 6.00 6.36
CA THR A 118 -6.11 6.63 5.18
C THR A 118 -5.26 7.82 5.59
N ASN A 119 -4.37 8.28 4.73
CA ASN A 119 -3.51 9.45 4.99
C ASN A 119 -3.93 10.67 4.17
N ASN A 120 -5.20 10.77 3.76
CA ASN A 120 -5.71 11.87 2.95
C ASN A 120 -5.46 13.25 3.60
N ALA A 121 -5.66 13.37 4.91
CA ALA A 121 -5.39 14.61 5.66
C ALA A 121 -3.90 14.99 5.58
N LEU A 122 -3.00 14.00 5.74
CA LEU A 122 -1.56 14.21 5.63
C LEU A 122 -1.14 14.58 4.20
N GLU A 123 -1.76 13.97 3.20
CA GLU A 123 -1.53 14.32 1.79
C GLU A 123 -2.01 15.72 1.45
N GLY A 124 -3.15 16.13 1.99
CA GLY A 124 -3.65 17.51 1.90
C GLY A 124 -2.63 18.50 2.47
N LEU A 125 -2.14 18.25 3.68
CA LEU A 125 -1.10 19.05 4.32
C LEU A 125 0.19 19.11 3.46
N PHE A 126 0.69 17.99 2.98
CA PHE A 126 1.87 17.98 2.12
C PHE A 126 1.65 18.70 0.79
N SER A 127 0.45 18.62 0.23
CA SER A 127 0.09 19.36 -0.99
C SER A 127 0.12 20.88 -0.75
N GLU A 128 -0.45 21.33 0.36
CA GLU A 128 -0.41 22.74 0.78
C GLU A 128 1.04 23.21 1.01
N LEU A 129 1.84 22.45 1.77
CA LEU A 129 3.25 22.77 2.02
C LEU A 129 4.06 22.86 0.72
N LYS A 130 3.86 21.92 -0.20
CA LYS A 130 4.51 21.95 -1.53
C LYS A 130 4.13 23.19 -2.32
N THR A 131 2.86 23.59 -2.28
CA THR A 131 2.39 24.79 -2.97
C THR A 131 3.03 26.02 -2.39
N LYS A 132 3.05 26.19 -1.07
CA LYS A 132 3.69 27.32 -0.38
C LYS A 132 5.18 27.40 -0.69
N VAL A 133 5.90 26.27 -0.65
CA VAL A 133 7.34 26.23 -0.99
C VAL A 133 7.58 26.56 -2.47
N ARG A 134 6.67 26.16 -3.37
CA ARG A 134 6.80 26.43 -4.82
C ARG A 134 6.61 27.89 -5.18
N VAL A 135 5.74 28.60 -4.47
CA VAL A 135 5.55 30.06 -4.63
C VAL A 135 6.85 30.81 -4.31
N HIS A 136 7.65 30.29 -3.38
CA HIS A 136 8.97 30.83 -3.03
C HIS A 136 10.10 30.14 -3.81
N SER A 137 9.93 29.96 -5.12
CA SER A 137 10.96 29.41 -6.01
C SER A 137 12.18 30.33 -5.98
N GLY A 138 13.39 29.74 -5.88
CA GLY A 138 14.65 30.52 -5.83
C GLY A 138 15.24 30.73 -4.44
N ILE A 139 14.54 30.39 -3.36
CA ILE A 139 15.14 30.43 -2.02
C ILE A 139 16.20 29.33 -1.83
N SER A 140 17.21 29.61 -1.02
CA SER A 140 18.24 28.63 -0.66
C SER A 140 17.65 27.41 0.05
N LYS A 141 18.39 26.30 0.09
CA LYS A 141 18.00 25.08 0.81
C LYS A 141 17.76 25.34 2.30
N GLU A 142 18.55 26.21 2.92
CA GLU A 142 18.43 26.58 4.32
C GLU A 142 17.14 27.37 4.59
N HIS A 143 16.83 28.37 3.78
CA HIS A 143 15.60 29.13 3.88
C HIS A 143 14.37 28.25 3.63
N ARG A 144 14.46 27.30 2.66
CA ARG A 144 13.39 26.34 2.42
C ARG A 144 13.13 25.45 3.64
N LYS A 145 14.18 25.00 4.32
CA LYS A 145 14.06 24.23 5.55
C LYS A 145 13.38 25.05 6.64
N LYS A 146 13.85 26.28 6.90
CA LYS A 146 13.24 27.17 7.89
C LYS A 146 11.77 27.43 7.60
N LEU A 147 11.42 27.71 6.33
CA LEU A 147 10.04 27.91 5.92
C LEU A 147 9.17 26.67 6.20
N LEU A 148 9.66 25.48 5.88
CA LEU A 148 8.95 24.24 6.18
C LEU A 148 8.78 24.04 7.69
N ASP A 149 9.81 24.25 8.48
CA ASP A 149 9.77 24.13 9.94
C ASP A 149 8.74 25.11 10.56
N GLU A 150 8.68 26.34 10.07
CA GLU A 150 7.67 27.32 10.52
C GLU A 150 6.25 26.95 10.10
N LEU A 151 6.06 26.48 8.86
CA LEU A 151 4.76 26.04 8.38
C LEU A 151 4.25 24.81 9.16
N MET A 152 5.14 23.87 9.47
CA MET A 152 4.80 22.69 10.28
C MET A 152 4.38 23.08 11.70
N LYS A 153 5.11 24.02 12.37
CA LYS A 153 4.76 24.50 13.71
C LYS A 153 3.39 25.18 13.79
N ARG A 154 2.87 25.74 12.70
CA ARG A 154 1.53 26.36 12.66
C ARG A 154 0.39 25.35 12.57
N HIS A 155 0.68 24.11 12.20
CA HIS A 155 -0.30 23.05 12.06
C HIS A 155 -0.36 22.11 13.28
N TYR A 156 0.59 22.26 14.21
CA TYR A 156 0.68 21.54 15.48
C TYR A 156 0.79 22.51 16.65
#